data_a365e508a66ade0297ccacf9ef808396
#
_entry.id   a365e508a66ade0297ccacf9ef808396
#
_cell.length_a   1.000
_cell.length_b   1.000
_cell.length_c   1.000
_cell.angle_alpha   90.00
_cell.angle_beta   90.00
_cell.angle_gamma   90.00
#
_symmetry.space_group_name_H-M   'P 1'
#
loop_
_entity.id
_entity.type
_entity.pdbx_description
1 polymer ?
#
loop_
_entity_poly.entity_id
_entity_poly.type
_entity_poly.pdbx_seq_one_letter_code
_entity_poly.pdbx_strand_id
1 'polypeptide(L)'
;KTVEFYDALLQLLHPFMPFITEEIHHTLKTQTEDLCVKLYSPTSKVDDAVLTAGALLQNVISTLRDARNKNQIKPKDAIELHIQTSNNAPYQTIQKILAKQINASDIQYTSSAIGSSIVVALEKDKFYIVADQAIDTASLKENLLKDLAHQQGFLVSVSKKLDNEKFV
;
A
#
# COMPACT_ATOMS: atom_id res chain seq x y z
N LYS A 1 -12.88 15.32 14.38
CA LYS A 1 -11.94 15.23 13.21
C LYS A 1 -12.53 14.46 12.04
N THR A 2 -13.00 13.19 12.20
CA THR A 2 -13.56 12.40 11.08
C THR A 2 -14.80 13.06 10.48
N VAL A 3 -15.74 13.52 11.32
CA VAL A 3 -16.95 14.21 10.87
C VAL A 3 -16.62 15.54 10.20
N GLU A 4 -15.67 16.30 10.73
CA GLU A 4 -15.20 17.57 10.14
C GLU A 4 -14.59 17.35 8.75
N PHE A 5 -13.76 16.30 8.62
CA PHE A 5 -13.16 15.94 7.34
C PHE A 5 -14.22 15.51 6.32
N TYR A 6 -15.20 14.73 6.76
CA TYR A 6 -16.30 14.29 5.90
C TYR A 6 -17.19 15.46 5.48
N ASP A 7 -17.48 16.38 6.39
CA ASP A 7 -18.21 17.60 6.10
C ASP A 7 -17.51 18.50 5.06
N ALA A 8 -16.19 18.65 5.17
CA ALA A 8 -15.40 19.34 4.16
C ALA A 8 -15.45 18.65 2.79
N LEU A 9 -15.44 17.31 2.78
CA LEU A 9 -15.61 16.53 1.55
C LEU A 9 -16.99 16.72 0.93
N LEU A 10 -18.05 16.74 1.74
CA LEU A 10 -19.42 17.03 1.27
C LEU A 10 -19.49 18.42 0.64
N GLN A 11 -18.83 19.42 1.23
CA GLN A 11 -18.77 20.77 0.68
C GLN A 11 -18.05 20.81 -0.68
N LEU A 12 -16.96 20.05 -0.85
CA LEU A 12 -16.26 19.95 -2.13
C LEU A 12 -17.11 19.24 -3.21
N LEU A 13 -17.92 18.27 -2.82
CA LEU A 13 -18.78 17.52 -3.73
C LEU A 13 -20.12 18.25 -4.03
N HIS A 14 -20.49 19.22 -3.22
CA HIS A 14 -21.78 19.91 -3.31
C HIS A 14 -22.08 20.50 -4.71
N PRO A 15 -21.14 21.10 -5.45
CA PRO A 15 -21.42 21.61 -6.80
C PRO A 15 -21.84 20.53 -7.80
N PHE A 16 -21.49 19.27 -7.56
CA PHE A 16 -21.79 18.14 -8.45
C PHE A 16 -23.03 17.36 -8.01
N MET A 17 -23.27 17.29 -6.71
CA MET A 17 -24.36 16.50 -6.12
C MET A 17 -25.06 17.28 -4.99
N PRO A 18 -25.73 18.40 -5.28
CA PRO A 18 -26.21 19.34 -4.25
C PRO A 18 -27.19 18.69 -3.28
N PHE A 19 -28.17 17.93 -3.76
CA PHE A 19 -29.23 17.40 -2.91
C PHE A 19 -28.73 16.36 -1.91
N ILE A 20 -27.94 15.40 -2.35
CA ILE A 20 -27.47 14.31 -1.48
C ILE A 20 -26.43 14.81 -0.48
N THR A 21 -25.57 15.74 -0.86
CA THR A 21 -24.56 16.32 0.05
C THR A 21 -25.19 17.17 1.12
N GLU A 22 -26.24 17.93 0.78
CA GLU A 22 -27.03 18.72 1.74
C GLU A 22 -27.74 17.83 2.75
N GLU A 23 -28.44 16.79 2.28
CA GLU A 23 -29.15 15.83 3.13
C GLU A 23 -28.20 15.16 4.14
N ILE A 24 -27.03 14.71 3.67
CA ILE A 24 -26.02 14.10 4.55
C ILE A 24 -25.46 15.13 5.53
N HIS A 25 -25.20 16.36 5.09
CA HIS A 25 -24.70 17.44 5.94
C HIS A 25 -25.65 17.70 7.12
N HIS A 26 -26.93 17.87 6.87
CA HIS A 26 -27.95 18.10 7.90
C HIS A 26 -28.20 16.88 8.79
N THR A 27 -27.97 15.67 8.28
CA THR A 27 -27.99 14.45 9.10
C THR A 27 -26.83 14.39 10.08
N LEU A 28 -25.64 14.84 9.66
CA LEU A 28 -24.44 14.83 10.49
C LEU A 28 -24.39 16.00 11.48
N LYS A 29 -24.89 17.14 11.08
CA LYS A 29 -24.87 18.39 11.86
C LYS A 29 -26.24 19.03 11.86
N THR A 30 -27.01 18.76 12.89
CA THR A 30 -28.29 19.44 13.12
C THR A 30 -28.05 20.92 13.45
N GLN A 31 -28.81 21.84 12.84
CA GLN A 31 -28.75 23.29 13.07
C GLN A 31 -27.49 23.98 12.54
N THR A 32 -27.06 23.68 11.32
CA THR A 32 -25.98 24.37 10.63
C THR A 32 -26.51 25.10 9.40
N GLU A 33 -25.69 26.05 8.89
CA GLU A 33 -25.93 26.67 7.58
C GLU A 33 -25.89 25.63 6.47
N ASP A 34 -26.70 25.85 5.44
CA ASP A 34 -26.68 25.02 4.24
C ASP A 34 -25.33 25.08 3.54
N LEU A 35 -24.90 23.97 2.92
CA LEU A 35 -23.61 23.89 2.22
C LEU A 35 -23.51 24.89 1.06
N CYS A 36 -24.66 25.23 0.44
CA CYS A 36 -24.70 26.17 -0.70
C CYS A 36 -24.29 27.60 -0.33
N VAL A 37 -24.44 28.00 0.95
CA VAL A 37 -24.03 29.34 1.44
C VAL A 37 -22.76 29.31 2.27
N LYS A 38 -22.30 28.15 2.63
CA LYS A 38 -21.11 27.94 3.45
C LYS A 38 -19.84 28.28 2.69
N LEU A 39 -19.05 29.19 3.21
CA LEU A 39 -17.75 29.52 2.62
C LEU A 39 -16.72 28.39 2.84
N TYR A 40 -15.87 28.16 1.84
CA TYR A 40 -14.75 27.27 1.99
C TYR A 40 -13.78 27.77 3.05
N SER A 41 -13.39 26.89 3.94
CA SER A 41 -12.33 27.23 4.90
C SER A 41 -11.02 27.48 4.16
N PRO A 42 -10.22 28.48 4.56
CA PRO A 42 -8.92 28.68 3.97
C PRO A 42 -8.07 27.42 4.15
N THR A 43 -7.34 27.04 3.10
CA THR A 43 -6.44 25.90 3.15
C THR A 43 -5.33 26.16 4.17
N SER A 44 -5.15 25.23 5.09
CA SER A 44 -3.99 25.22 5.97
C SER A 44 -2.70 24.97 5.17
N LYS A 45 -1.56 25.36 5.73
CA LYS A 45 -0.27 24.99 5.13
C LYS A 45 -0.17 23.47 5.02
N VAL A 46 0.26 23.04 3.85
CA VAL A 46 0.53 21.61 3.60
C VAL A 46 1.74 21.19 4.44
N ASP A 47 1.61 20.08 5.15
CA ASP A 47 2.73 19.47 5.87
C ASP A 47 3.34 18.38 4.96
N ASP A 48 4.44 18.74 4.31
CA ASP A 48 5.14 17.86 3.36
C ASP A 48 5.65 16.58 4.05
N ALA A 49 5.97 16.64 5.34
CA ALA A 49 6.40 15.47 6.09
C ALA A 49 5.26 14.45 6.24
N VAL A 50 4.04 14.92 6.49
CA VAL A 50 2.84 14.06 6.56
C VAL A 50 2.52 13.45 5.19
N LEU A 51 2.63 14.23 4.12
CA LEU A 51 2.40 13.73 2.75
C LEU A 51 3.43 12.65 2.38
N THR A 52 4.70 12.89 2.67
CA THR A 52 5.78 11.93 2.42
C THR A 52 5.57 10.64 3.21
N ALA A 53 5.22 10.75 4.50
CA ALA A 53 4.90 9.59 5.33
C ALA A 53 3.67 8.83 4.81
N GLY A 54 2.65 9.53 4.30
CA GLY A 54 1.48 8.95 3.68
C GLY A 54 1.80 8.18 2.39
N ALA A 55 2.63 8.76 1.52
CA ALA A 55 3.09 8.10 0.30
C ALA A 55 3.93 6.85 0.60
N LEU A 56 4.85 6.94 1.56
CA LEU A 56 5.61 5.77 2.04
C LEU A 56 4.69 4.67 2.55
N LEU A 57 3.73 5.02 3.40
CA LEU A 57 2.75 4.07 3.94
C LEU A 57 1.98 3.36 2.83
N GLN A 58 1.49 4.09 1.83
CA GLN A 58 0.75 3.56 0.70
C GLN A 58 1.60 2.57 -0.11
N ASN A 59 2.83 2.93 -0.45
CA ASN A 59 3.75 2.09 -1.19
C ASN A 59 4.09 0.80 -0.43
N VAL A 60 4.38 0.90 0.86
CA VAL A 60 4.70 -0.26 1.71
C VAL A 60 3.50 -1.19 1.82
N ILE A 61 2.28 -0.66 2.07
CA ILE A 61 1.06 -1.48 2.16
C ILE A 61 0.80 -2.21 0.84
N SER A 62 0.90 -1.51 -0.30
CA SER A 62 0.67 -2.12 -1.62
C SER A 62 1.66 -3.26 -1.86
N THR A 63 2.95 -3.00 -1.67
CA THR A 63 4.01 -3.99 -1.88
C THR A 63 3.86 -5.22 -0.97
N LEU A 64 3.51 -5.03 0.30
CA LEU A 64 3.31 -6.13 1.23
C LEU A 64 2.03 -6.92 0.93
N ARG A 65 0.95 -6.27 0.48
CA ARG A 65 -0.26 -6.95 0.05
C ARG A 65 -0.03 -7.80 -1.20
N ASP A 66 0.72 -7.27 -2.17
CA ASP A 66 1.11 -8.01 -3.37
C ASP A 66 1.96 -9.24 -3.03
N ALA A 67 2.90 -9.08 -2.10
CA ALA A 67 3.70 -10.20 -1.61
C ALA A 67 2.85 -11.27 -0.91
N ARG A 68 1.89 -10.87 -0.08
CA ARG A 68 0.95 -11.79 0.56
C ARG A 68 0.11 -12.55 -0.48
N ASN A 69 -0.43 -11.84 -1.46
CA ASN A 69 -1.23 -12.44 -2.53
C ASN A 69 -0.41 -13.47 -3.35
N LYS A 70 0.81 -13.10 -3.74
CA LYS A 70 1.73 -14.00 -4.48
C LYS A 70 2.07 -15.27 -3.70
N ASN A 71 2.16 -15.16 -2.38
CA ASN A 71 2.47 -16.28 -1.50
C ASN A 71 1.23 -16.91 -0.85
N GLN A 72 0.04 -16.58 -1.33
CA GLN A 72 -1.25 -17.15 -0.88
C GLN A 72 -1.53 -16.97 0.63
N ILE A 73 -0.92 -15.98 1.27
CA ILE A 73 -1.17 -15.63 2.67
C ILE A 73 -2.48 -14.83 2.74
N LYS A 74 -3.46 -15.36 3.46
CA LYS A 74 -4.77 -14.71 3.59
C LYS A 74 -4.65 -13.38 4.34
N PRO A 75 -5.46 -12.36 4.00
CA PRO A 75 -5.43 -11.07 4.71
C PRO A 75 -5.71 -11.16 6.22
N LYS A 76 -6.42 -12.21 6.66
CA LYS A 76 -6.75 -12.45 8.07
C LYS A 76 -5.62 -13.12 8.86
N ASP A 77 -4.67 -13.76 8.18
CA ASP A 77 -3.58 -14.44 8.86
C ASP A 77 -2.63 -13.40 9.43
N ALA A 78 -2.25 -13.55 10.68
CA ALA A 78 -1.26 -12.67 11.30
C ALA A 78 0.13 -12.97 10.71
N ILE A 79 0.94 -11.94 10.57
CA ILE A 79 2.33 -12.04 10.10
C ILE A 79 3.25 -11.29 11.05
N GLU A 80 4.49 -11.73 11.15
CA GLU A 80 5.56 -10.93 11.74
C GLU A 80 6.31 -10.23 10.60
N LEU A 81 6.54 -8.93 10.77
CA LEU A 81 7.23 -8.11 9.79
C LEU A 81 8.57 -7.64 10.35
N HIS A 82 9.65 -7.94 9.63
CA HIS A 82 10.95 -7.38 9.96
C HIS A 82 11.39 -6.42 8.85
N ILE A 83 11.82 -5.24 9.23
CA ILE A 83 12.21 -4.18 8.32
C ILE A 83 13.71 -3.99 8.41
N GLN A 84 14.40 -4.20 7.30
CA GLN A 84 15.81 -3.89 7.16
C GLN A 84 15.95 -2.56 6.41
N THR A 85 16.32 -1.53 7.14
CA THR A 85 16.47 -0.16 6.61
C THR A 85 17.67 0.51 7.26
N SER A 86 18.25 1.48 6.56
CA SER A 86 19.28 2.36 7.09
C SER A 86 18.72 3.49 7.98
N ASN A 87 17.42 3.80 7.86
CA ASN A 87 16.76 4.85 8.63
C ASN A 87 15.37 4.41 9.09
N ASN A 88 15.23 4.15 10.38
CA ASN A 88 13.98 3.66 10.98
C ASN A 88 12.94 4.77 11.23
N ALA A 89 13.35 6.03 11.30
CA ALA A 89 12.48 7.13 11.72
C ALA A 89 11.18 7.27 10.88
N PRO A 90 11.21 7.22 9.53
CA PRO A 90 9.97 7.28 8.74
C PRO A 90 9.01 6.14 9.05
N TYR A 91 9.53 4.94 9.25
CA TYR A 91 8.73 3.75 9.53
C TYR A 91 8.11 3.76 10.92
N GLN A 92 8.82 4.29 11.92
CA GLN A 92 8.29 4.45 13.28
C GLN A 92 7.05 5.33 13.31
N THR A 93 7.03 6.39 12.50
CA THR A 93 5.89 7.31 12.40
C THR A 93 4.62 6.60 11.90
N ILE A 94 4.76 5.68 10.95
CA ILE A 94 3.64 4.97 10.31
C ILE A 94 3.38 3.58 10.92
N GLN A 95 4.24 3.10 11.80
CA GLN A 95 4.25 1.71 12.30
C GLN A 95 2.90 1.22 12.80
N LYS A 96 2.20 2.03 13.63
CA LYS A 96 0.89 1.66 14.20
C LYS A 96 -0.19 1.45 13.13
N ILE A 97 -0.19 2.31 12.11
CA ILE A 97 -1.15 2.23 11.02
C ILE A 97 -0.78 1.05 10.11
N LEU A 98 0.50 0.90 9.80
CA LEU A 98 1.02 -0.20 9.00
C LEU A 98 0.66 -1.56 9.62
N ALA A 99 0.97 -1.78 10.91
CA ALA A 99 0.65 -3.01 11.61
C ALA A 99 -0.84 -3.39 11.48
N LYS A 100 -1.72 -2.42 11.68
CA LYS A 100 -3.17 -2.64 11.56
C LYS A 100 -3.61 -2.95 10.13
N GLN A 101 -3.02 -2.29 9.12
CA GLN A 101 -3.42 -2.43 7.71
C GLN A 101 -2.97 -3.75 7.08
N ILE A 102 -1.86 -4.31 7.55
CA ILE A 102 -1.32 -5.58 7.06
C ILE A 102 -1.57 -6.75 8.00
N ASN A 103 -2.30 -6.53 9.11
CA ASN A 103 -2.50 -7.52 10.16
C ASN A 103 -1.18 -8.11 10.67
N ALA A 104 -0.21 -7.24 10.98
CA ALA A 104 1.04 -7.66 11.60
C ALA A 104 0.86 -7.80 13.11
N SER A 105 1.27 -8.94 13.64
CA SER A 105 1.35 -9.20 15.09
C SER A 105 2.47 -8.41 15.73
N ASP A 106 3.61 -8.31 15.04
CA ASP A 106 4.77 -7.53 15.47
C ASP A 106 5.51 -6.92 14.28
N ILE A 107 6.18 -5.79 14.52
CA ILE A 107 7.07 -5.14 13.55
C ILE A 107 8.40 -4.87 14.22
N GLN A 108 9.44 -5.53 13.74
CA GLN A 108 10.80 -5.43 14.24
C GLN A 108 11.74 -4.81 13.21
N TYR A 109 12.78 -4.16 13.68
CA TYR A 109 13.84 -3.63 12.82
C TYR A 109 15.06 -4.53 12.93
N THR A 110 15.59 -4.94 11.79
CA THR A 110 16.74 -5.84 11.74
C THR A 110 17.83 -5.28 10.83
N SER A 111 19.07 -5.64 11.12
CA SER A 111 20.23 -5.35 10.25
C SER A 111 20.65 -6.56 9.43
N SER A 112 20.15 -7.75 9.75
CA SER A 112 20.52 -9.01 9.10
C SER A 112 19.33 -9.66 8.38
N ALA A 113 19.63 -10.48 7.40
CA ALA A 113 18.63 -11.28 6.70
C ALA A 113 18.05 -12.35 7.63
N ILE A 114 16.72 -12.58 7.54
CA ILE A 114 16.02 -13.60 8.31
C ILE A 114 15.77 -14.79 7.41
N GLY A 115 16.23 -15.96 7.87
CA GLY A 115 15.95 -17.24 7.21
C GLY A 115 14.46 -17.58 7.29
N SER A 116 13.97 -18.38 6.33
CA SER A 116 12.57 -18.85 6.27
C SER A 116 11.53 -17.73 6.21
N SER A 117 11.86 -16.63 5.58
CA SER A 117 10.96 -15.48 5.39
C SER A 117 10.77 -15.16 3.91
N ILE A 118 9.64 -14.54 3.58
CA ILE A 118 9.40 -13.95 2.26
C ILE A 118 10.10 -12.61 2.22
N VAL A 119 11.02 -12.45 1.30
CA VAL A 119 11.77 -11.19 1.14
C VAL A 119 11.10 -10.32 0.10
N VAL A 120 10.83 -9.08 0.48
CA VAL A 120 10.25 -8.07 -0.40
C VAL A 120 11.14 -6.84 -0.37
N ALA A 121 11.57 -6.37 -1.52
CA ALA A 121 12.38 -5.16 -1.64
C ALA A 121 11.50 -4.00 -2.08
N LEU A 122 11.66 -2.86 -1.43
CA LEU A 122 11.08 -1.58 -1.82
C LEU A 122 12.19 -0.52 -1.79
N GLU A 123 12.58 -0.06 -2.97
CA GLU A 123 13.71 0.87 -3.15
C GLU A 123 15.02 0.33 -2.53
N LYS A 124 15.43 0.89 -1.39
CA LYS A 124 16.66 0.52 -0.67
C LYS A 124 16.40 -0.37 0.54
N ASP A 125 15.13 -0.52 0.93
CA ASP A 125 14.73 -1.23 2.13
C ASP A 125 14.26 -2.65 1.80
N LYS A 126 14.43 -3.56 2.74
CA LYS A 126 13.97 -4.94 2.62
C LYS A 126 13.01 -5.27 3.74
N PHE A 127 11.96 -5.95 3.37
CA PHE A 127 10.93 -6.43 4.29
C PHE A 127 10.95 -7.95 4.31
N TYR A 128 11.00 -8.52 5.49
CA TYR A 128 10.94 -9.96 5.71
C TYR A 128 9.60 -10.28 6.36
N ILE A 129 8.78 -11.05 5.66
CA ILE A 129 7.48 -11.51 6.16
C ILE A 129 7.67 -12.92 6.69
N VAL A 130 7.44 -13.11 7.97
CA VAL A 130 7.37 -14.41 8.61
C VAL A 130 5.91 -14.73 8.87
N ALA A 131 5.43 -15.85 8.35
CA ALA A 131 4.08 -16.34 8.57
C ALA A 131 4.14 -17.64 9.34
N ASP A 132 3.20 -17.83 10.28
CA ASP A 132 3.11 -19.06 11.09
C ASP A 132 2.77 -20.30 10.24
N GLN A 133 2.19 -20.11 9.07
CA GLN A 133 1.93 -21.22 8.15
C GLN A 133 3.22 -21.62 7.43
N ALA A 134 3.49 -22.91 7.41
CA ALA A 134 4.58 -23.46 6.60
C ALA A 134 4.38 -23.03 5.13
N ILE A 135 5.20 -22.08 4.69
CA ILE A 135 5.20 -21.64 3.29
C ILE A 135 5.60 -22.85 2.48
N ASP A 136 4.74 -23.29 1.57
CA ASP A 136 5.08 -24.37 0.63
C ASP A 136 6.15 -23.87 -0.35
N THR A 137 7.38 -23.87 0.15
CA THR A 137 8.55 -23.39 -0.60
C THR A 137 8.81 -24.26 -1.84
N ALA A 138 8.34 -25.51 -1.86
CA ALA A 138 8.51 -26.41 -2.99
C ALA A 138 7.61 -25.99 -4.16
N SER A 139 6.34 -25.75 -3.90
CA SER A 139 5.37 -25.24 -4.88
C SER A 139 5.74 -23.85 -5.40
N LEU A 140 6.18 -22.95 -4.52
CA LEU A 140 6.65 -21.62 -4.90
C LEU A 140 7.89 -21.69 -5.80
N LYS A 141 8.85 -22.54 -5.50
CA LYS A 141 10.06 -22.75 -6.29
C LYS A 141 9.71 -23.29 -7.69
N GLU A 142 8.79 -24.23 -7.78
CA GLU A 142 8.34 -24.78 -9.05
C GLU A 142 7.65 -23.71 -9.91
N ASN A 143 6.77 -22.90 -9.34
CA ASN A 143 6.11 -21.82 -10.05
C ASN A 143 7.10 -20.75 -10.53
N LEU A 144 8.06 -20.35 -9.69
CA LEU A 144 9.11 -19.40 -10.07
C LEU A 144 10.02 -19.93 -11.18
N LEU A 145 10.32 -21.23 -11.17
CA LEU A 145 11.09 -21.86 -12.26
C LEU A 145 10.30 -21.88 -13.57
N LYS A 146 9.00 -22.13 -13.52
CA LYS A 146 8.11 -22.04 -14.71
C LYS A 146 8.05 -20.63 -15.26
N ASP A 147 7.88 -19.63 -14.41
CA ASP A 147 7.85 -18.21 -14.78
C ASP A 147 9.20 -17.78 -15.39
N LEU A 148 10.31 -18.21 -14.81
CA LEU A 148 11.65 -17.92 -15.31
C LEU A 148 11.84 -18.52 -16.71
N ALA A 149 11.47 -19.77 -16.92
CA ALA A 149 11.56 -20.43 -18.22
C ALA A 149 10.67 -19.73 -19.27
N HIS A 150 9.45 -19.31 -18.89
CA HIS A 150 8.55 -18.55 -19.73
C HIS A 150 9.14 -17.19 -20.13
N GLN A 151 9.70 -16.44 -19.19
CA GLN A 151 10.33 -15.14 -19.44
C GLN A 151 11.58 -15.28 -20.33
N GLN A 152 12.39 -16.30 -20.09
CA GLN A 152 13.53 -16.59 -20.96
C GLN A 152 13.10 -16.93 -22.40
N GLY A 153 12.07 -17.75 -22.57
CA GLY A 153 11.49 -18.06 -23.87
C GLY A 153 10.94 -16.83 -24.59
N PHE A 154 10.26 -15.96 -23.84
CA PHE A 154 9.76 -14.68 -24.37
C PHE A 154 10.90 -13.78 -24.83
N LEU A 155 11.96 -13.65 -24.04
CA LEU A 155 13.13 -12.84 -24.35
C LEU A 155 13.81 -13.32 -25.63
N VAL A 156 14.02 -14.64 -25.78
CA VAL A 156 14.58 -15.24 -27.00
C VAL A 156 13.67 -14.96 -28.22
N SER A 157 12.34 -15.04 -28.03
CA SER A 157 11.37 -14.74 -29.10
C SER A 157 11.44 -13.29 -29.55
N VAL A 158 11.53 -12.36 -28.60
CA VAL A 158 11.64 -10.91 -28.89
C VAL A 158 12.96 -10.60 -29.57
N SER A 159 14.08 -11.14 -29.08
CA SER A 159 15.42 -10.97 -29.70
C SER A 159 15.42 -11.45 -31.17
N LYS A 160 14.87 -12.62 -31.43
CA LYS A 160 14.74 -13.13 -32.81
C LYS A 160 13.88 -12.24 -33.73
N LYS A 161 12.87 -11.55 -33.15
CA LYS A 161 12.04 -10.60 -33.92
C LYS A 161 12.81 -9.32 -34.22
N LEU A 162 13.61 -8.82 -33.27
CA LEU A 162 14.42 -7.63 -33.42
C LEU A 162 15.61 -7.85 -34.39
N ASP A 163 16.16 -9.07 -34.42
CA ASP A 163 17.22 -9.44 -35.35
C ASP A 163 16.73 -9.67 -36.82
N ASN A 164 15.42 -9.64 -37.03
CA ASN A 164 14.84 -9.82 -38.34
C ASN A 164 14.66 -8.44 -39.03
N GLU A 165 15.53 -8.15 -40.01
CA GLU A 165 15.53 -6.89 -40.80
C GLU A 165 14.17 -6.58 -41.51
N LYS A 166 13.29 -7.57 -41.66
CA LYS A 166 11.96 -7.37 -42.24
C LYS A 166 10.91 -6.91 -41.19
N PHE A 167 11.28 -6.87 -39.94
CA PHE A 167 10.36 -6.54 -38.85
C PHE A 167 10.61 -5.12 -38.25
N VAL A 168 11.72 -4.48 -38.58
CA VAL A 168 12.11 -3.11 -38.19
C VAL A 168 11.83 -2.15 -39.37
#